data_c9ee13f3c0bb78e08f0c7e89dec8bf9e
#
_entry.id   c9ee13f3c0bb78e08f0c7e89dec8bf9e
#
_cell.length_a   1.000
_cell.length_b   1.000
_cell.length_c   1.000
_cell.angle_alpha   90.00
_cell.angle_beta   90.00
_cell.angle_gamma   90.00
#
_symmetry.space_group_name_H-M   'P 1'
#
loop_
_entity.id
_entity.type
_entity.pdbx_description
1 polymer ?
#
loop_
_entity_poly.entity_id
_entity_poly.type
_entity_poly.pdbx_seq_one_letter_code
_entity_poly.pdbx_strand_id
1 'polypeptide(L)'
;MNILVIALSGIGDALMFTPSLEKLNEEIPSADIDVLVMYNGVKDIFEKLPHISKIRYFDFLNSSKLSSIAYVLKLRKKYDVTINVYPSNRKEYNLISWLIGAKYRLAIIYLRKDFFNLGFLNNIRIKENDKLHNVEENILLCEKLTKFPSKKISSMQLNLRADDFDFAKKFLDEKEIDDNNLVIGFHPGCSSMKNHDKRRWEPAKFAELGKKLISEHKAKILIFGGGEEESLKDIIIAKMDTGNVYSVETFSLTNTAAVMKRCNLFITNDSSLMHIAAALKLNVIVILGPTNKNYIFPWKTIYSISSLNLECSPCFYYSPKPLTCSRKDLKFKCIKNLTVQMVYEKAQLQIKAHPNPSRLA
;
A
#
# COMPACT_ATOMS: atom_id res chain seq x y z
N MET A 1 7.15 -24.97 -14.20
CA MET A 1 5.82 -24.85 -13.54
C MET A 1 5.28 -23.46 -13.80
N ASN A 2 4.03 -23.35 -14.31
CA ASN A 2 3.42 -22.08 -14.66
C ASN A 2 2.54 -21.57 -13.51
N ILE A 3 2.91 -20.43 -12.93
CA ILE A 3 2.20 -19.81 -11.79
C ILE A 3 1.51 -18.53 -12.25
N LEU A 4 0.24 -18.35 -11.91
CA LEU A 4 -0.44 -17.07 -12.04
C LEU A 4 -0.73 -16.48 -10.67
N VAL A 5 -0.11 -15.35 -10.38
CA VAL A 5 -0.44 -14.52 -9.21
C VAL A 5 -1.60 -13.62 -9.56
N ILE A 6 -2.69 -13.69 -8.82
CA ILE A 6 -3.91 -12.91 -9.02
C ILE A 6 -3.86 -11.70 -8.07
N ALA A 7 -3.32 -10.57 -8.57
CA ALA A 7 -3.09 -9.33 -7.83
C ALA A 7 -4.10 -8.24 -8.25
N LEU A 8 -5.38 -8.49 -7.98
CA LEU A 8 -6.49 -7.60 -8.35
C LEU A 8 -6.87 -6.61 -7.23
N SER A 9 -6.10 -6.60 -6.13
CA SER A 9 -6.25 -5.66 -5.01
C SER A 9 -5.45 -4.37 -5.25
N GLY A 10 -5.35 -3.52 -4.23
CA GLY A 10 -4.68 -2.23 -4.34
C GLY A 10 -3.15 -2.30 -4.38
N ILE A 11 -2.54 -1.14 -4.61
CA ILE A 11 -1.07 -0.95 -4.67
C ILE A 11 -0.37 -1.47 -3.40
N GLY A 12 -0.92 -1.17 -2.21
CA GLY A 12 -0.34 -1.64 -0.94
C GLY A 12 -0.34 -3.17 -0.83
N ASP A 13 -1.42 -3.81 -1.25
CA ASP A 13 -1.55 -5.27 -1.23
C ASP A 13 -0.54 -5.93 -2.18
N ALA A 14 -0.37 -5.34 -3.36
CA ALA A 14 0.62 -5.79 -4.34
C ALA A 14 2.06 -5.70 -3.79
N LEU A 15 2.42 -4.59 -3.14
CA LEU A 15 3.73 -4.41 -2.50
C LEU A 15 3.94 -5.44 -1.38
N MET A 16 2.93 -5.69 -0.55
CA MET A 16 3.01 -6.67 0.54
C MET A 16 3.15 -8.12 0.03
N PHE A 17 2.88 -8.38 -1.25
CA PHE A 17 3.11 -9.68 -1.87
C PHE A 17 4.53 -9.84 -2.46
N THR A 18 5.28 -8.77 -2.69
CA THR A 18 6.61 -8.85 -3.35
C THR A 18 7.62 -9.74 -2.61
N PRO A 19 7.66 -9.84 -1.26
CA PRO A 19 8.51 -10.81 -0.57
C PRO A 19 8.14 -12.27 -0.88
N SER A 20 6.87 -12.54 -1.16
CA SER A 20 6.42 -13.88 -1.55
C SER A 20 6.86 -14.26 -2.97
N LEU A 21 6.96 -13.28 -3.88
CA LEU A 21 7.52 -13.52 -5.22
C LEU A 21 9.00 -13.88 -5.16
N GLU A 22 9.77 -13.17 -4.34
CA GLU A 22 11.18 -13.49 -4.12
C GLU A 22 11.34 -14.92 -3.61
N LYS A 23 10.56 -15.31 -2.57
CA LYS A 23 10.53 -16.67 -2.06
C LYS A 23 10.17 -17.70 -3.12
N LEU A 24 9.14 -17.46 -3.92
CA LEU A 24 8.74 -18.38 -4.99
C LEU A 24 9.86 -18.56 -6.02
N ASN A 25 10.55 -17.48 -6.37
CA ASN A 25 11.69 -17.56 -7.30
C ASN A 25 12.90 -18.30 -6.71
N GLU A 26 13.21 -18.09 -5.42
CA GLU A 26 14.29 -18.80 -4.73
C GLU A 26 14.03 -20.29 -4.61
N GLU A 27 12.81 -20.67 -4.25
CA GLU A 27 12.43 -22.07 -3.95
C GLU A 27 12.05 -22.86 -5.21
N ILE A 28 11.62 -22.17 -6.27
CA ILE A 28 11.19 -22.76 -7.54
C ILE A 28 11.79 -21.97 -8.71
N PRO A 29 13.12 -21.97 -8.90
CA PRO A 29 13.79 -21.14 -9.90
C PRO A 29 13.36 -21.40 -11.35
N SER A 30 12.79 -22.58 -11.63
CA SER A 30 12.26 -22.95 -12.94
C SER A 30 10.78 -22.57 -13.16
N ALA A 31 10.16 -21.82 -12.22
CA ALA A 31 8.78 -21.40 -12.39
C ALA A 31 8.67 -20.18 -13.30
N ASP A 32 7.73 -20.25 -14.26
CA ASP A 32 7.28 -19.09 -15.00
C ASP A 32 6.16 -18.40 -14.21
N ILE A 33 6.42 -17.19 -13.70
CA ILE A 33 5.48 -16.44 -12.87
C ILE A 33 4.87 -15.31 -13.68
N ASP A 34 3.59 -15.45 -14.02
CA ASP A 34 2.76 -14.37 -14.56
C ASP A 34 1.97 -13.69 -13.44
N VAL A 35 1.68 -12.39 -13.60
CA VAL A 35 0.84 -11.63 -12.65
C VAL A 35 -0.36 -11.06 -13.37
N LEU A 36 -1.57 -11.35 -12.88
CA LEU A 36 -2.82 -10.75 -13.36
C LEU A 36 -3.14 -9.52 -12.52
N VAL A 37 -3.25 -8.36 -13.18
CA VAL A 37 -3.50 -7.06 -12.57
C VAL A 37 -4.64 -6.33 -13.24
N MET A 38 -5.31 -5.40 -12.53
CA MET A 38 -6.37 -4.56 -13.09
C MET A 38 -6.15 -3.05 -12.89
N TYR A 39 -5.12 -2.65 -12.15
CA TYR A 39 -4.76 -1.25 -11.93
C TYR A 39 -3.37 -0.95 -12.49
N ASN A 40 -3.21 0.20 -13.14
CA ASN A 40 -1.92 0.63 -13.69
C ASN A 40 -0.84 0.76 -12.60
N GLY A 41 -1.15 1.35 -11.45
CA GLY A 41 -0.18 1.46 -10.36
C GLY A 41 0.29 0.11 -9.80
N VAL A 42 -0.55 -0.95 -9.88
CA VAL A 42 -0.13 -2.32 -9.53
C VAL A 42 0.76 -2.91 -10.63
N LYS A 43 0.44 -2.62 -11.91
CA LYS A 43 1.29 -3.00 -13.04
C LYS A 43 2.69 -2.39 -12.89
N ASP A 44 2.80 -1.11 -12.56
CA ASP A 44 4.07 -0.39 -12.38
C ASP A 44 5.00 -1.06 -11.36
N ILE A 45 4.42 -1.65 -10.28
CA ILE A 45 5.20 -2.39 -9.26
C ILE A 45 5.82 -3.65 -9.87
N PHE A 46 4.99 -4.50 -10.50
CA PHE A 46 5.43 -5.81 -10.95
C PHE A 46 6.26 -5.77 -12.23
N GLU A 47 6.03 -4.79 -13.13
CA GLU A 47 6.74 -4.68 -14.40
C GLU A 47 8.24 -4.42 -14.25
N LYS A 48 8.66 -3.90 -13.10
CA LYS A 48 10.07 -3.62 -12.79
C LYS A 48 10.73 -4.71 -11.93
N LEU A 49 10.01 -5.80 -11.61
CA LEU A 49 10.56 -6.92 -10.85
C LEU A 49 11.17 -7.99 -11.78
N PRO A 50 12.41 -8.46 -11.51
CA PRO A 50 13.14 -9.34 -12.43
C PRO A 50 12.55 -10.75 -12.54
N HIS A 51 11.72 -11.17 -11.59
CA HIS A 51 11.20 -12.53 -11.50
C HIS A 51 9.82 -12.73 -12.12
N ILE A 52 9.30 -11.71 -12.80
CA ILE A 52 8.00 -11.75 -13.46
C ILE A 52 8.19 -12.03 -14.94
N SER A 53 7.64 -13.16 -15.43
CA SER A 53 7.70 -13.52 -16.83
C SER A 53 6.78 -12.67 -17.68
N LYS A 54 5.54 -12.42 -17.20
CA LYS A 54 4.55 -11.62 -17.94
C LYS A 54 3.54 -10.95 -17.03
N ILE A 55 3.27 -9.68 -17.32
CA ILE A 55 2.13 -8.95 -16.75
C ILE A 55 0.90 -9.14 -17.64
N ARG A 56 -0.19 -9.57 -17.02
CA ARG A 56 -1.49 -9.73 -17.64
C ARG A 56 -2.43 -8.65 -17.13
N TYR A 57 -2.54 -7.57 -17.89
CA TYR A 57 -3.43 -6.46 -17.53
C TYR A 57 -4.81 -6.68 -18.12
N PHE A 58 -5.86 -6.52 -17.32
CA PHE A 58 -7.25 -6.45 -17.78
C PHE A 58 -8.09 -5.58 -16.84
N ASP A 59 -8.77 -4.60 -17.40
CA ASP A 59 -9.63 -3.70 -16.62
C ASP A 59 -11.00 -4.35 -16.34
N PHE A 60 -11.04 -5.10 -15.24
CA PHE A 60 -12.27 -5.76 -14.77
C PHE A 60 -13.34 -4.78 -14.26
N LEU A 61 -12.96 -3.54 -13.92
CA LEU A 61 -13.89 -2.56 -13.35
C LEU A 61 -14.77 -1.93 -14.42
N ASN A 62 -14.17 -1.58 -15.57
CA ASN A 62 -14.85 -0.90 -16.66
C ASN A 62 -15.29 -1.86 -17.79
N SER A 63 -14.87 -3.13 -17.74
CA SER A 63 -15.25 -4.14 -18.72
C SER A 63 -16.60 -4.77 -18.41
N SER A 64 -17.32 -5.19 -19.46
CA SER A 64 -18.54 -5.98 -19.29
C SER A 64 -18.25 -7.34 -18.64
N LYS A 65 -19.26 -7.93 -17.96
CA LYS A 65 -19.13 -9.27 -17.36
C LYS A 65 -18.78 -10.33 -18.41
N LEU A 66 -19.37 -10.26 -19.61
CA LEU A 66 -19.08 -11.20 -20.68
C LEU A 66 -17.64 -11.08 -21.17
N SER A 67 -17.14 -9.86 -21.38
CA SER A 67 -15.73 -9.60 -21.75
C SER A 67 -14.78 -10.12 -20.67
N SER A 68 -15.09 -9.88 -19.40
CA SER A 68 -14.30 -10.37 -18.26
C SER A 68 -14.22 -11.90 -18.23
N ILE A 69 -15.36 -12.60 -18.41
CA ILE A 69 -15.42 -14.05 -18.46
C ILE A 69 -14.62 -14.56 -19.68
N ALA A 70 -14.83 -13.98 -20.86
CA ALA A 70 -14.10 -14.37 -22.07
C ALA A 70 -12.59 -14.21 -21.91
N TYR A 71 -12.13 -13.12 -21.27
CA TYR A 71 -10.72 -12.93 -20.96
C TYR A 71 -10.19 -14.01 -20.02
N VAL A 72 -10.89 -14.30 -18.93
CA VAL A 72 -10.46 -15.33 -17.96
C VAL A 72 -10.41 -16.71 -18.61
N LEU A 73 -11.38 -17.04 -19.47
CA LEU A 73 -11.41 -18.32 -20.18
C LEU A 73 -10.23 -18.46 -21.17
N LYS A 74 -9.67 -17.39 -21.72
CA LYS A 74 -8.42 -17.42 -22.52
C LYS A 74 -7.21 -17.84 -21.68
N LEU A 75 -7.27 -17.71 -20.34
CA LEU A 75 -6.21 -18.13 -19.42
C LEU A 75 -6.39 -19.58 -18.93
N ARG A 76 -7.52 -20.21 -19.25
CA ARG A 76 -7.88 -21.54 -18.77
C ARG A 76 -6.84 -22.60 -19.18
N LYS A 77 -6.47 -23.46 -18.22
CA LYS A 77 -5.50 -24.56 -18.36
C LYS A 77 -4.07 -24.15 -18.79
N LYS A 78 -3.74 -22.85 -18.69
CA LYS A 78 -2.37 -22.36 -18.99
C LYS A 78 -1.47 -22.37 -17.78
N TYR A 79 -2.03 -22.52 -16.58
CA TYR A 79 -1.31 -22.44 -15.31
C TYR A 79 -1.52 -23.71 -14.48
N ASP A 80 -0.44 -24.15 -13.85
CA ASP A 80 -0.46 -25.24 -12.88
C ASP A 80 -0.98 -24.76 -11.52
N VAL A 81 -0.68 -23.48 -11.21
CA VAL A 81 -0.94 -22.84 -9.92
C VAL A 81 -1.59 -21.47 -10.12
N THR A 82 -2.59 -21.14 -9.30
CA THR A 82 -3.05 -19.77 -9.08
C THR A 82 -2.88 -19.39 -7.62
N ILE A 83 -2.46 -18.15 -7.35
CA ILE A 83 -2.28 -17.61 -6.00
C ILE A 83 -3.09 -16.31 -5.89
N ASN A 84 -4.11 -16.28 -5.04
CA ASN A 84 -4.83 -15.05 -4.72
C ASN A 84 -4.01 -14.23 -3.71
N VAL A 85 -3.54 -13.06 -4.10
CA VAL A 85 -2.81 -12.14 -3.22
C VAL A 85 -3.71 -11.72 -2.04
N TYR A 86 -3.22 -11.85 -0.82
CA TYR A 86 -3.94 -11.41 0.37
C TYR A 86 -3.67 -9.90 0.64
N PRO A 87 -4.71 -9.12 0.95
CA PRO A 87 -6.12 -9.48 1.09
C PRO A 87 -6.89 -9.45 -0.24
N SER A 88 -7.74 -10.46 -0.44
CA SER A 88 -8.56 -10.61 -1.65
C SER A 88 -9.95 -11.21 -1.36
N ASN A 89 -10.59 -10.80 -0.26
CA ASN A 89 -11.86 -11.38 0.20
C ASN A 89 -13.04 -10.97 -0.69
N ARG A 90 -13.06 -11.46 -1.94
CA ARG A 90 -14.11 -11.20 -2.93
C ARG A 90 -14.44 -12.46 -3.72
N LYS A 91 -15.73 -12.68 -3.95
CA LYS A 91 -16.22 -13.84 -4.73
C LYS A 91 -15.70 -13.84 -6.17
N GLU A 92 -15.55 -12.66 -6.76
CA GLU A 92 -15.05 -12.50 -8.13
C GLU A 92 -13.62 -13.06 -8.27
N TYR A 93 -12.74 -12.83 -7.30
CA TYR A 93 -11.35 -13.30 -7.35
C TYR A 93 -11.27 -14.82 -7.20
N ASN A 94 -12.06 -15.39 -6.30
CA ASN A 94 -12.15 -16.84 -6.13
C ASN A 94 -12.76 -17.51 -7.36
N LEU A 95 -13.75 -16.88 -8.00
CA LEU A 95 -14.34 -17.37 -9.24
C LEU A 95 -13.33 -17.32 -10.41
N ILE A 96 -12.56 -16.24 -10.54
CA ILE A 96 -11.48 -16.12 -11.54
C ILE A 96 -10.47 -17.25 -11.36
N SER A 97 -9.97 -17.47 -10.14
CA SER A 97 -9.04 -18.56 -9.83
C SER A 97 -9.60 -19.92 -10.23
N TRP A 98 -10.89 -20.17 -9.94
CA TRP A 98 -11.57 -21.41 -10.29
C TRP A 98 -11.76 -21.59 -11.81
N LEU A 99 -12.20 -20.54 -12.53
CA LEU A 99 -12.41 -20.57 -13.98
C LEU A 99 -11.12 -20.81 -14.77
N ILE A 100 -9.98 -20.29 -14.28
CA ILE A 100 -8.67 -20.57 -14.86
C ILE A 100 -8.37 -22.07 -14.83
N GLY A 101 -8.87 -22.78 -13.81
CA GLY A 101 -8.81 -24.22 -13.72
C GLY A 101 -7.42 -24.78 -13.45
N ALA A 102 -6.58 -24.02 -12.75
CA ALA A 102 -5.29 -24.51 -12.25
C ALA A 102 -5.48 -25.69 -11.29
N LYS A 103 -4.52 -26.63 -11.31
CA LYS A 103 -4.53 -27.81 -10.41
C LYS A 103 -4.44 -27.38 -8.95
N TYR A 104 -3.58 -26.40 -8.64
CA TYR A 104 -3.38 -25.87 -7.31
C TYR A 104 -3.87 -24.40 -7.26
N ARG A 105 -4.85 -24.14 -6.39
CA ARG A 105 -5.45 -22.81 -6.23
C ARG A 105 -5.30 -22.37 -4.79
N LEU A 106 -4.38 -21.42 -4.56
CA LEU A 106 -3.98 -20.95 -3.25
C LEU A 106 -4.80 -19.72 -2.84
N ALA A 107 -5.37 -19.71 -1.63
CA ALA A 107 -6.08 -18.59 -1.06
C ALA A 107 -6.11 -18.63 0.48
N ILE A 108 -6.45 -17.50 1.10
CA ILE A 108 -6.68 -17.39 2.54
C ILE A 108 -8.13 -17.79 2.87
N ILE A 109 -8.34 -18.52 3.97
CA ILE A 109 -9.64 -18.72 4.61
C ILE A 109 -9.90 -17.53 5.50
N TYR A 110 -10.77 -16.64 5.08
CA TYR A 110 -11.05 -15.42 5.84
C TYR A 110 -11.87 -15.72 7.10
N LEU A 111 -11.54 -15.07 8.20
CA LEU A 111 -12.30 -15.16 9.46
C LEU A 111 -13.74 -14.66 9.30
N ARG A 112 -13.99 -13.83 8.28
CA ARG A 112 -15.30 -13.23 8.02
C ARG A 112 -15.73 -13.46 6.58
N LYS A 113 -16.90 -14.09 6.39
CA LYS A 113 -17.58 -14.26 5.09
C LYS A 113 -16.85 -15.09 4.04
N ASP A 114 -15.93 -15.97 4.41
CA ASP A 114 -15.19 -16.83 3.48
C ASP A 114 -16.13 -17.66 2.60
N PHE A 115 -17.13 -18.32 3.20
CA PHE A 115 -18.10 -19.12 2.46
C PHE A 115 -18.90 -18.29 1.46
N PHE A 116 -19.42 -17.14 1.87
CA PHE A 116 -20.21 -16.26 0.99
C PHE A 116 -19.37 -15.65 -0.16
N ASN A 117 -18.08 -15.57 0.02
CA ASN A 117 -17.13 -15.12 -1.00
C ASN A 117 -16.53 -16.28 -1.81
N LEU A 118 -17.12 -17.48 -1.73
CA LEU A 118 -16.73 -18.66 -2.50
C LEU A 118 -15.27 -19.10 -2.25
N GLY A 119 -14.75 -18.88 -1.05
CA GLY A 119 -13.36 -19.26 -0.69
C GLY A 119 -13.10 -20.74 -0.91
N PHE A 120 -14.12 -21.61 -0.73
CA PHE A 120 -14.05 -23.06 -0.93
C PHE A 120 -13.72 -23.50 -2.38
N LEU A 121 -13.80 -22.61 -3.36
CA LEU A 121 -13.36 -22.89 -4.73
C LEU A 121 -11.84 -23.07 -4.85
N ASN A 122 -11.07 -22.61 -3.86
CA ASN A 122 -9.63 -22.83 -3.80
C ASN A 122 -9.32 -24.08 -2.97
N ASN A 123 -8.33 -24.88 -3.39
CA ASN A 123 -8.06 -26.20 -2.81
C ASN A 123 -6.80 -26.27 -1.92
N ILE A 124 -5.97 -25.22 -1.91
CA ILE A 124 -4.88 -25.05 -0.95
C ILE A 124 -5.15 -23.76 -0.18
N ARG A 125 -5.42 -23.89 1.13
CA ARG A 125 -5.84 -22.74 1.92
C ARG A 125 -5.20 -22.74 3.29
N ILE A 126 -4.91 -21.53 3.82
CA ILE A 126 -4.53 -21.30 5.21
C ILE A 126 -5.54 -20.36 5.88
N LYS A 127 -5.68 -20.47 7.18
CA LYS A 127 -6.62 -19.62 7.95
C LYS A 127 -5.98 -18.28 8.23
N GLU A 128 -6.73 -17.19 7.98
CA GLU A 128 -6.37 -15.82 8.35
C GLU A 128 -6.02 -15.69 9.82
N ASN A 129 -5.01 -14.90 10.15
CA ASN A 129 -4.57 -14.64 11.52
C ASN A 129 -4.47 -13.13 11.79
N ASP A 130 -5.38 -12.59 12.59
CA ASP A 130 -5.48 -11.17 12.95
C ASP A 130 -4.21 -10.61 13.67
N LYS A 131 -3.27 -11.45 14.03
CA LYS A 131 -2.02 -11.06 14.71
C LYS A 131 -0.83 -10.93 13.76
N LEU A 132 -0.96 -11.41 12.52
CA LEU A 132 0.11 -11.37 11.52
C LEU A 132 0.00 -10.16 10.61
N HIS A 133 1.12 -9.78 10.02
CA HIS A 133 1.18 -8.82 8.95
C HIS A 133 0.78 -9.48 7.61
N ASN A 134 0.19 -8.70 6.67
CA ASN A 134 -0.21 -9.24 5.37
C ASN A 134 0.97 -9.85 4.58
N VAL A 135 2.18 -9.35 4.77
CA VAL A 135 3.40 -9.96 4.21
C VAL A 135 3.58 -11.39 4.73
N GLU A 136 3.43 -11.59 6.05
CA GLU A 136 3.58 -12.90 6.69
C GLU A 136 2.50 -13.87 6.23
N GLU A 137 1.25 -13.40 6.12
CA GLU A 137 0.15 -14.22 5.60
C GLU A 137 0.39 -14.67 4.15
N ASN A 138 0.89 -13.79 3.29
CA ASN A 138 1.24 -14.13 1.91
C ASN A 138 2.39 -15.14 1.84
N ILE A 139 3.42 -14.98 2.69
CA ILE A 139 4.53 -15.93 2.80
C ILE A 139 4.03 -17.30 3.24
N LEU A 140 3.24 -17.38 4.33
CA LEU A 140 2.69 -18.65 4.82
C LEU A 140 1.81 -19.34 3.78
N LEU A 141 1.09 -18.58 2.97
CA LEU A 141 0.31 -19.12 1.86
C LEU A 141 1.22 -19.75 0.80
N CYS A 142 2.30 -19.09 0.40
CA CYS A 142 3.27 -19.59 -0.58
C CYS A 142 4.04 -20.81 -0.04
N GLU A 143 4.30 -20.90 1.26
CA GLU A 143 4.92 -22.06 1.91
C GLU A 143 4.10 -23.36 1.76
N LYS A 144 2.79 -23.27 1.53
CA LYS A 144 1.99 -24.46 1.20
C LYS A 144 2.34 -25.05 -0.17
N LEU A 145 2.91 -24.24 -1.06
CA LEU A 145 3.38 -24.70 -2.37
C LEU A 145 4.84 -25.16 -2.31
N THR A 146 5.72 -24.37 -1.69
CA THR A 146 7.16 -24.65 -1.63
C THR A 146 7.51 -25.72 -0.60
N LYS A 147 6.68 -25.88 0.44
CA LYS A 147 6.86 -26.80 1.58
C LYS A 147 8.07 -26.49 2.48
N PHE A 148 8.77 -25.40 2.25
CA PHE A 148 9.88 -24.94 3.07
C PHE A 148 9.50 -23.67 3.84
N PRO A 149 9.70 -23.64 5.18
CA PRO A 149 9.47 -22.45 5.96
C PRO A 149 10.53 -21.38 5.68
N SER A 150 10.10 -20.11 5.62
CA SER A 150 11.01 -18.99 5.41
C SER A 150 11.85 -18.75 6.66
N LYS A 151 13.18 -18.84 6.54
CA LYS A 151 14.12 -18.47 7.62
C LYS A 151 14.10 -16.97 7.90
N LYS A 152 13.93 -16.14 6.86
CA LYS A 152 13.90 -14.69 6.94
C LYS A 152 13.01 -14.15 5.83
N ILE A 153 12.03 -13.33 6.18
CA ILE A 153 11.19 -12.65 5.19
C ILE A 153 11.91 -11.39 4.74
N SER A 154 11.96 -11.13 3.45
CA SER A 154 12.59 -9.94 2.87
C SER A 154 11.77 -8.66 3.09
N SER A 155 12.32 -7.53 2.64
CA SER A 155 11.60 -6.27 2.55
C SER A 155 10.69 -6.27 1.32
N MET A 156 9.67 -5.42 1.34
CA MET A 156 8.89 -5.15 0.14
C MET A 156 9.79 -4.55 -0.94
N GLN A 157 9.55 -4.94 -2.20
CA GLN A 157 10.36 -4.52 -3.35
C GLN A 157 9.59 -3.53 -4.22
N LEU A 158 10.24 -2.40 -4.50
CA LEU A 158 9.80 -1.42 -5.48
C LEU A 158 11.03 -0.92 -6.23
N ASN A 159 11.21 -1.37 -7.46
CA ASN A 159 12.37 -1.03 -8.27
C ASN A 159 12.11 0.27 -9.03
N LEU A 160 13.06 1.20 -8.94
CA LEU A 160 13.07 2.45 -9.67
C LEU A 160 14.14 2.39 -10.78
N ARG A 161 13.90 3.07 -11.89
CA ARG A 161 14.82 3.17 -13.03
C ARG A 161 15.46 4.55 -13.09
N ALA A 162 16.46 4.73 -13.94
CA ALA A 162 17.15 6.00 -14.11
C ALA A 162 16.19 7.15 -14.48
N ASP A 163 15.24 6.89 -15.37
CA ASP A 163 14.23 7.86 -15.79
C ASP A 163 13.32 8.34 -14.63
N ASP A 164 13.02 7.47 -13.65
CA ASP A 164 12.28 7.87 -12.45
C ASP A 164 13.11 8.85 -11.59
N PHE A 165 14.43 8.61 -11.47
CA PHE A 165 15.33 9.49 -10.73
C PHE A 165 15.59 10.81 -11.45
N ASP A 166 15.70 10.79 -12.79
CA ASP A 166 15.83 12.01 -13.61
C ASP A 166 14.59 12.90 -13.45
N PHE A 167 13.41 12.29 -13.45
CA PHE A 167 12.15 12.99 -13.15
C PHE A 167 12.18 13.63 -11.76
N ALA A 168 12.54 12.85 -10.73
CA ALA A 168 12.59 13.33 -9.35
C ALA A 168 13.61 14.47 -9.19
N LYS A 169 14.79 14.35 -9.79
CA LYS A 169 15.81 15.40 -9.75
C LYS A 169 15.28 16.69 -10.36
N LYS A 170 14.71 16.63 -11.58
CA LYS A 170 14.14 17.82 -12.24
C LYS A 170 13.08 18.48 -11.37
N PHE A 171 12.15 17.69 -10.80
CA PHE A 171 11.10 18.20 -9.90
C PHE A 171 11.68 18.91 -8.68
N LEU A 172 12.70 18.33 -8.05
CA LEU A 172 13.34 18.89 -6.85
C LEU A 172 14.14 20.18 -7.17
N ASP A 173 14.87 20.19 -8.28
CA ASP A 173 15.63 21.35 -8.76
C ASP A 173 14.70 22.54 -9.06
N GLU A 174 13.55 22.30 -9.71
CA GLU A 174 12.51 23.33 -9.98
C GLU A 174 11.91 23.95 -8.69
N LYS A 175 11.96 23.22 -7.57
CA LYS A 175 11.46 23.67 -6.26
C LYS A 175 12.59 24.12 -5.32
N GLU A 176 13.81 24.23 -5.83
CA GLU A 176 15.01 24.59 -5.06
C GLU A 176 15.17 23.71 -3.81
N ILE A 177 14.92 22.39 -3.95
CA ILE A 177 15.05 21.40 -2.89
C ILE A 177 16.37 20.66 -3.07
N ASP A 178 17.34 20.97 -2.22
CA ASP A 178 18.67 20.36 -2.21
C ASP A 178 18.85 19.36 -1.04
N ASP A 179 20.04 18.77 -0.92
CA ASP A 179 20.36 17.78 0.10
C ASP A 179 20.42 18.36 1.52
N ASN A 180 20.55 19.68 1.68
CA ASN A 180 20.58 20.33 2.99
C ASN A 180 19.19 20.59 3.57
N ASN A 181 18.15 20.48 2.73
CA ASN A 181 16.79 20.75 3.17
C ASN A 181 16.21 19.55 3.95
N LEU A 182 15.57 19.83 5.07
CA LEU A 182 14.70 18.86 5.71
C LEU A 182 13.40 18.74 4.91
N VAL A 183 13.18 17.62 4.24
CA VAL A 183 12.00 17.38 3.41
C VAL A 183 11.06 16.41 4.12
N ILE A 184 9.81 16.82 4.30
CA ILE A 184 8.78 16.00 4.93
C ILE A 184 7.65 15.77 3.93
N GLY A 185 7.40 14.50 3.62
CA GLY A 185 6.29 14.09 2.75
C GLY A 185 4.99 13.94 3.53
N PHE A 186 3.90 14.50 3.00
CA PHE A 186 2.54 14.30 3.50
C PHE A 186 1.71 13.52 2.49
N HIS A 187 0.98 12.52 2.94
CA HIS A 187 -0.10 11.92 2.16
C HIS A 187 -1.42 11.99 2.93
N PRO A 188 -2.25 13.00 2.65
CA PRO A 188 -3.52 13.22 3.33
C PRO A 188 -4.63 12.28 2.84
N GLY A 189 -4.40 11.58 1.73
CA GLY A 189 -5.36 10.72 1.08
C GLY A 189 -5.46 9.30 1.62
N CYS A 190 -6.40 8.58 1.11
CA CYS A 190 -6.53 7.12 1.04
C CYS A 190 -7.68 6.82 0.08
N SER A 191 -7.89 5.55 -0.29
CA SER A 191 -8.99 5.16 -1.18
C SER A 191 -10.33 5.79 -0.76
N SER A 192 -11.09 6.31 -1.71
CA SER A 192 -12.46 6.79 -1.53
C SER A 192 -13.51 5.67 -1.53
N MET A 193 -13.16 4.52 -2.11
CA MET A 193 -14.07 3.39 -2.23
C MET A 193 -14.53 2.86 -0.85
N LYS A 194 -15.81 2.46 -0.75
CA LYS A 194 -16.39 1.83 0.44
C LYS A 194 -16.25 2.66 1.72
N ASN A 195 -16.37 3.96 1.62
CA ASN A 195 -16.24 4.92 2.74
C ASN A 195 -14.86 4.89 3.41
N HIS A 196 -13.79 4.47 2.71
CA HIS A 196 -12.44 4.49 3.28
C HIS A 196 -11.94 5.92 3.49
N ASP A 197 -12.51 6.94 2.81
CA ASP A 197 -12.29 8.36 3.09
C ASP A 197 -12.49 8.71 4.57
N LYS A 198 -13.34 7.98 5.29
CA LYS A 198 -13.56 8.14 6.74
C LYS A 198 -12.35 7.78 7.62
N ARG A 199 -11.29 7.21 7.03
CA ARG A 199 -9.99 6.98 7.70
C ARG A 199 -9.02 8.14 7.53
N ARG A 200 -9.39 9.16 6.75
CA ARG A 200 -8.54 10.34 6.52
C ARG A 200 -8.55 11.25 7.75
N TRP A 201 -7.35 11.66 8.15
CA TRP A 201 -7.19 12.76 9.08
C TRP A 201 -7.53 14.08 8.38
N GLU A 202 -8.08 15.03 9.12
CA GLU A 202 -8.63 16.27 8.55
C GLU A 202 -7.55 17.10 7.84
N PRO A 203 -7.81 17.62 6.62
CA PRO A 203 -6.83 18.43 5.87
C PRO A 203 -6.34 19.65 6.66
N ALA A 204 -7.21 20.27 7.47
CA ALA A 204 -6.85 21.40 8.33
C ALA A 204 -5.75 21.04 9.33
N LYS A 205 -5.76 19.82 9.87
CA LYS A 205 -4.76 19.35 10.82
C LYS A 205 -3.42 19.05 10.14
N PHE A 206 -3.45 18.55 8.88
CA PHE A 206 -2.21 18.44 8.08
C PHE A 206 -1.60 19.83 7.85
N ALA A 207 -2.42 20.83 7.53
CA ALA A 207 -1.94 22.20 7.33
C ALA A 207 -1.35 22.80 8.61
N GLU A 208 -2.02 22.62 9.75
CA GLU A 208 -1.51 23.07 11.06
C GLU A 208 -0.18 22.39 11.42
N LEU A 209 -0.11 21.06 11.23
CA LEU A 209 1.13 20.29 11.43
C LEU A 209 2.25 20.82 10.52
N GLY A 210 1.96 21.06 9.24
CA GLY A 210 2.93 21.57 8.28
C GLY A 210 3.46 22.94 8.65
N LYS A 211 2.59 23.87 9.02
CA LYS A 211 3.00 25.20 9.54
C LYS A 211 3.98 25.09 10.70
N LYS A 212 3.67 24.22 11.67
CA LYS A 212 4.50 23.97 12.84
C LYS A 212 5.86 23.37 12.47
N LEU A 213 5.91 22.42 11.56
CA LEU A 213 7.16 21.80 11.07
C LEU A 213 8.02 22.81 10.29
N ILE A 214 7.40 23.69 9.50
CA ILE A 214 8.13 24.75 8.78
C ILE A 214 8.70 25.77 9.75
N SER A 215 7.89 26.28 10.70
CA SER A 215 8.31 27.33 11.63
C SER A 215 9.41 26.86 12.59
N GLU A 216 9.31 25.63 13.10
CA GLU A 216 10.24 25.13 14.13
C GLU A 216 11.46 24.40 13.56
N HIS A 217 11.34 23.80 12.35
CA HIS A 217 12.40 22.97 11.75
C HIS A 217 12.87 23.44 10.38
N LYS A 218 12.30 24.54 9.83
CA LYS A 218 12.57 25.04 8.46
C LYS A 218 12.34 23.96 7.40
N ALA A 219 11.37 23.07 7.63
CA ALA A 219 11.08 21.96 6.74
C ALA A 219 10.48 22.46 5.42
N LYS A 220 10.77 21.76 4.32
CA LYS A 220 10.01 21.83 3.07
C LYS A 220 9.01 20.69 3.05
N ILE A 221 7.75 20.98 2.76
CA ILE A 221 6.67 19.99 2.78
C ILE A 221 6.29 19.61 1.36
N LEU A 222 6.35 18.32 1.05
CA LEU A 222 5.85 17.75 -0.21
C LEU A 222 4.53 17.04 0.04
N ILE A 223 3.47 17.44 -0.66
CA ILE A 223 2.14 16.82 -0.52
C ILE A 223 1.90 15.88 -1.68
N PHE A 224 1.76 14.59 -1.37
CA PHE A 224 1.54 13.51 -2.30
C PHE A 224 0.06 13.12 -2.38
N GLY A 225 -0.36 12.65 -3.55
CA GLY A 225 -1.70 12.14 -3.81
C GLY A 225 -1.96 12.04 -5.31
N GLY A 226 -2.82 11.11 -5.71
CA GLY A 226 -3.28 10.98 -7.09
C GLY A 226 -4.34 12.00 -7.48
N GLY A 227 -4.82 11.97 -8.73
CA GLY A 227 -5.79 12.93 -9.26
C GLY A 227 -7.09 13.03 -8.44
N GLU A 228 -7.57 11.92 -7.84
CA GLU A 228 -8.73 11.94 -6.93
C GLU A 228 -8.49 12.72 -5.62
N GLU A 229 -7.24 13.09 -5.33
CA GLU A 229 -6.83 13.72 -4.08
C GLU A 229 -6.32 15.16 -4.28
N GLU A 230 -6.42 15.71 -5.51
CA GLU A 230 -5.99 17.08 -5.83
C GLU A 230 -6.66 18.11 -4.94
N SER A 231 -7.99 18.03 -4.79
CA SER A 231 -8.73 18.93 -3.91
C SER A 231 -8.26 18.91 -2.44
N LEU A 232 -7.78 17.74 -1.96
CA LEU A 232 -7.20 17.64 -0.61
C LEU A 232 -5.85 18.35 -0.54
N LYS A 233 -5.00 18.22 -1.57
CA LYS A 233 -3.72 18.91 -1.65
C LYS A 233 -3.92 20.42 -1.68
N ASP A 234 -4.82 20.92 -2.53
CA ASP A 234 -5.13 22.34 -2.68
C ASP A 234 -5.63 22.97 -1.37
N ILE A 235 -6.56 22.29 -0.67
CA ILE A 235 -7.05 22.75 0.64
C ILE A 235 -5.89 22.89 1.64
N ILE A 236 -4.97 21.95 1.68
CA ILE A 236 -3.85 21.97 2.62
C ILE A 236 -2.88 23.10 2.25
N ILE A 237 -2.51 23.21 0.99
CA ILE A 237 -1.59 24.26 0.49
C ILE A 237 -2.17 25.65 0.77
N ALA A 238 -3.42 25.89 0.40
CA ALA A 238 -4.09 27.16 0.65
C ALA A 238 -4.16 27.53 2.15
N LYS A 239 -4.38 26.52 3.02
CA LYS A 239 -4.39 26.74 4.47
C LYS A 239 -3.00 26.96 5.05
N MET A 240 -1.96 26.42 4.45
CA MET A 240 -0.58 26.62 4.92
C MET A 240 -0.08 28.01 4.58
N ASP A 241 -0.44 28.55 3.42
CA ASP A 241 -0.12 29.92 2.99
C ASP A 241 1.37 30.27 3.17
N THR A 242 2.25 29.43 2.58
CA THR A 242 3.71 29.57 2.69
C THR A 242 4.41 29.04 1.45
N GLY A 243 5.57 29.62 1.10
CA GLY A 243 6.40 29.18 -0.03
C GLY A 243 7.14 27.84 0.17
N ASN A 244 7.02 27.22 1.36
CA ASN A 244 7.73 25.97 1.68
C ASN A 244 6.83 24.72 1.60
N VAL A 245 5.75 24.77 0.84
CA VAL A 245 4.84 23.65 0.59
C VAL A 245 4.60 23.47 -0.90
N TYR A 246 4.71 22.23 -1.38
CA TYR A 246 4.64 21.92 -2.81
C TYR A 246 3.72 20.71 -3.05
N SER A 247 2.82 20.83 -4.05
CA SER A 247 2.11 19.68 -4.60
C SER A 247 3.05 18.81 -5.43
N VAL A 248 3.03 17.52 -5.21
CA VAL A 248 3.75 16.55 -6.05
C VAL A 248 2.79 16.03 -7.11
N GLU A 249 3.08 16.35 -8.36
CA GLU A 249 2.35 15.88 -9.52
C GLU A 249 3.25 14.95 -10.33
N THR A 250 2.77 13.75 -10.63
CA THR A 250 3.56 12.70 -11.26
C THR A 250 2.73 11.93 -12.28
N PHE A 251 3.41 11.34 -13.26
CA PHE A 251 2.78 10.59 -14.34
C PHE A 251 2.66 9.09 -14.04
N SER A 252 3.44 8.58 -13.08
CA SER A 252 3.46 7.17 -12.72
C SER A 252 3.68 6.99 -11.22
N LEU A 253 3.38 5.78 -10.72
CA LEU A 253 3.65 5.42 -9.34
C LEU A 253 5.14 5.45 -9.01
N THR A 254 5.99 5.06 -9.96
CA THR A 254 7.45 5.04 -9.77
C THR A 254 8.07 6.43 -9.78
N ASN A 255 7.55 7.38 -10.58
CA ASN A 255 7.92 8.78 -10.45
C ASN A 255 7.56 9.33 -9.06
N THR A 256 6.34 9.01 -8.57
CA THR A 256 5.94 9.37 -7.20
C THR A 256 6.92 8.81 -6.17
N ALA A 257 7.27 7.54 -6.29
CA ALA A 257 8.18 6.85 -5.37
C ALA A 257 9.60 7.44 -5.43
N ALA A 258 10.09 7.86 -6.61
CA ALA A 258 11.38 8.50 -6.77
C ALA A 258 11.43 9.86 -6.05
N VAL A 259 10.40 10.69 -6.18
CA VAL A 259 10.28 11.95 -5.41
C VAL A 259 10.15 11.66 -3.92
N MET A 260 9.35 10.66 -3.51
CA MET A 260 9.21 10.25 -2.10
C MET A 260 10.56 9.88 -1.48
N LYS A 261 11.48 9.27 -2.25
CA LYS A 261 12.81 8.84 -1.75
C LYS A 261 13.63 10.02 -1.19
N ARG A 262 13.35 11.25 -1.60
CA ARG A 262 13.99 12.46 -1.05
C ARG A 262 13.49 12.83 0.35
N CYS A 263 12.32 12.32 0.77
CA CYS A 263 11.77 12.68 2.08
C CYS A 263 12.57 12.08 3.23
N ASN A 264 12.91 12.90 4.22
CA ASN A 264 13.53 12.47 5.47
C ASN A 264 12.52 11.80 6.41
N LEU A 265 11.24 12.24 6.33
CA LEU A 265 10.13 11.75 7.09
C LEU A 265 8.89 11.71 6.21
N PHE A 266 8.07 10.67 6.32
CA PHE A 266 6.82 10.54 5.59
C PHE A 266 5.64 10.39 6.55
N ILE A 267 4.69 11.33 6.53
CA ILE A 267 3.51 11.34 7.41
C ILE A 267 2.28 11.06 6.59
N THR A 268 1.56 10.00 6.92
CA THR A 268 0.50 9.49 6.06
C THR A 268 -0.66 8.88 6.85
N ASN A 269 -1.85 8.90 6.26
CA ASN A 269 -2.93 8.02 6.69
C ASN A 269 -2.60 6.55 6.36
N ASP A 270 -3.42 5.61 6.85
CA ASP A 270 -3.46 4.23 6.39
C ASP A 270 -3.82 4.17 4.90
N SER A 271 -2.80 4.06 4.04
CA SER A 271 -2.90 4.21 2.59
C SER A 271 -1.82 3.42 1.83
N SER A 272 -1.94 3.35 0.51
CA SER A 272 -0.95 2.69 -0.36
C SER A 272 0.43 3.34 -0.28
N LEU A 273 0.51 4.69 -0.17
CA LEU A 273 1.79 5.40 -0.10
C LEU A 273 2.55 5.11 1.21
N MET A 274 1.88 4.70 2.28
CA MET A 274 2.52 4.17 3.48
C MET A 274 3.39 2.95 3.17
N HIS A 275 2.88 2.03 2.36
CA HIS A 275 3.61 0.82 1.97
C HIS A 275 4.75 1.13 0.99
N ILE A 276 4.55 2.13 0.11
CA ILE A 276 5.63 2.64 -0.75
C ILE A 276 6.74 3.24 0.11
N ALA A 277 6.41 4.09 1.07
CA ALA A 277 7.39 4.66 1.98
C ALA A 277 8.19 3.59 2.74
N ALA A 278 7.51 2.51 3.18
CA ALA A 278 8.17 1.37 3.82
C ALA A 278 9.07 0.59 2.86
N ALA A 279 8.66 0.37 1.60
CA ALA A 279 9.48 -0.27 0.58
C ALA A 279 10.74 0.55 0.27
N LEU A 280 10.64 1.88 0.27
CA LEU A 280 11.74 2.83 0.11
C LEU A 280 12.60 3.02 1.37
N LYS A 281 12.27 2.37 2.49
CA LYS A 281 12.97 2.50 3.79
C LYS A 281 12.93 3.90 4.39
N LEU A 282 11.89 4.67 4.11
CA LEU A 282 11.70 5.98 4.72
C LEU A 282 11.30 5.83 6.20
N ASN A 283 11.58 6.85 7.00
CA ASN A 283 10.97 6.99 8.32
C ASN A 283 9.49 7.36 8.15
N VAL A 284 8.58 6.64 8.81
CA VAL A 284 7.14 6.78 8.58
C VAL A 284 6.39 7.10 9.86
N ILE A 285 5.49 8.08 9.79
CA ILE A 285 4.46 8.28 10.83
C ILE A 285 3.12 7.95 10.22
N VAL A 286 2.46 6.97 10.80
CA VAL A 286 1.13 6.50 10.37
C VAL A 286 0.06 7.09 11.26
N ILE A 287 -0.89 7.78 10.65
CA ILE A 287 -2.11 8.26 11.31
C ILE A 287 -3.17 7.17 11.15
N LEU A 288 -3.46 6.46 12.26
CA LEU A 288 -4.24 5.24 12.22
C LEU A 288 -5.54 5.37 13.03
N GLY A 289 -6.65 5.09 12.37
CA GLY A 289 -7.97 5.07 12.97
C GLY A 289 -8.47 3.65 13.28
N PRO A 290 -9.42 3.12 12.50
CA PRO A 290 -10.15 1.89 12.81
C PRO A 290 -9.45 0.59 12.40
N THR A 291 -8.37 0.67 11.61
CA THR A 291 -7.72 -0.50 11.00
C THR A 291 -6.88 -1.28 12.00
N ASN A 292 -6.84 -2.59 11.88
CA ASN A 292 -5.93 -3.43 12.65
C ASN A 292 -4.47 -3.16 12.24
N LYS A 293 -3.69 -2.59 13.14
CA LYS A 293 -2.28 -2.24 12.91
C LYS A 293 -1.43 -3.44 12.49
N ASN A 294 -1.75 -4.63 12.98
CA ASN A 294 -0.96 -5.83 12.69
C ASN A 294 -0.96 -6.16 11.19
N TYR A 295 -2.07 -5.89 10.49
CA TYR A 295 -2.16 -6.17 9.05
C TYR A 295 -1.21 -5.34 8.20
N ILE A 296 -0.93 -4.09 8.61
CA ILE A 296 -0.50 -3.03 7.70
C ILE A 296 0.63 -2.15 8.22
N PHE A 297 1.19 -2.38 9.41
CA PHE A 297 2.28 -1.51 9.88
C PHE A 297 3.41 -1.41 8.83
N PRO A 298 4.16 -0.27 8.77
CA PRO A 298 5.25 -0.12 7.79
C PRO A 298 6.30 -1.22 7.93
N TRP A 299 6.34 -2.14 6.94
CA TRP A 299 7.14 -3.36 7.01
C TRP A 299 8.63 -3.08 6.91
N LYS A 300 9.40 -3.52 7.92
CA LYS A 300 10.88 -3.44 7.95
C LYS A 300 11.46 -2.04 7.69
N THR A 301 10.83 -1.00 8.20
CA THR A 301 11.36 0.35 8.24
C THR A 301 11.15 0.98 9.61
N ILE A 302 11.73 2.13 9.86
CA ILE A 302 11.51 2.90 11.09
C ILE A 302 10.12 3.55 11.01
N TYR A 303 9.28 3.34 12.01
CA TYR A 303 7.95 3.93 12.01
C TYR A 303 7.43 4.27 13.40
N SER A 304 6.43 5.14 13.44
CA SER A 304 5.59 5.42 14.60
C SER A 304 4.13 5.43 14.18
N ILE A 305 3.24 4.93 15.05
CA ILE A 305 1.79 4.97 14.82
C ILE A 305 1.15 5.98 15.76
N SER A 306 0.47 6.98 15.20
CA SER A 306 -0.40 7.90 15.93
C SER A 306 -1.83 7.37 15.91
N SER A 307 -2.33 6.92 17.06
CA SER A 307 -3.69 6.39 17.24
C SER A 307 -4.18 6.67 18.65
N LEU A 308 -5.50 6.69 18.82
CA LEU A 308 -6.13 6.90 20.14
C LEU A 308 -6.31 5.59 20.92
N ASN A 309 -6.08 4.42 20.32
CA ASN A 309 -6.26 3.10 20.93
C ASN A 309 -7.60 2.95 21.68
N LEU A 310 -8.71 3.38 21.06
CA LEU A 310 -10.04 3.28 21.66
C LEU A 310 -10.44 1.82 21.81
N GLU A 311 -11.22 1.48 22.84
CA GLU A 311 -11.73 0.12 23.11
C GLU A 311 -12.46 -0.50 21.91
N CYS A 312 -13.09 0.33 21.05
CA CYS A 312 -13.75 -0.12 19.84
C CYS A 312 -12.79 -0.34 18.65
N SER A 313 -11.47 -0.12 18.80
CA SER A 313 -10.46 -0.34 17.77
C SER A 313 -9.61 -1.59 18.11
N PRO A 314 -9.27 -2.40 17.08
CA PRO A 314 -9.65 -2.29 15.67
C PRO A 314 -11.09 -2.71 15.39
N CYS A 315 -11.77 -2.02 14.48
CA CYS A 315 -13.12 -2.37 14.06
C CYS A 315 -13.28 -2.45 12.53
N PHE A 316 -12.23 -2.14 11.79
CA PHE A 316 -12.15 -2.34 10.34
C PHE A 316 -11.36 -3.61 10.03
N TYR A 317 -12.02 -4.50 9.28
CA TYR A 317 -11.49 -5.78 8.83
C TYR A 317 -11.73 -5.93 7.32
N TYR A 318 -10.96 -6.76 6.65
CA TYR A 318 -11.13 -7.02 5.23
C TYR A 318 -12.50 -7.60 4.92
N SER A 319 -13.35 -6.78 4.34
CA SER A 319 -14.74 -7.10 4.06
C SER A 319 -15.20 -6.41 2.77
N PRO A 320 -16.12 -7.02 1.99
CA PRO A 320 -16.77 -6.34 0.88
C PRO A 320 -17.71 -5.21 1.31
N LYS A 321 -18.06 -5.13 2.61
CA LYS A 321 -18.94 -4.07 3.14
C LYS A 321 -18.21 -2.74 3.27
N PRO A 322 -18.92 -1.61 3.06
CA PRO A 322 -18.38 -0.29 3.36
C PRO A 322 -17.99 -0.13 4.84
N LEU A 323 -17.00 0.71 5.09
CA LEU A 323 -16.59 1.09 6.44
C LEU A 323 -17.73 1.84 7.15
N THR A 324 -18.06 1.39 8.35
CA THR A 324 -19.07 2.01 9.21
C THR A 324 -18.50 2.18 10.62
N CYS A 325 -19.11 3.08 11.40
CA CYS A 325 -18.75 3.29 12.80
C CYS A 325 -19.96 3.08 13.70
N SER A 326 -19.83 2.21 14.69
CA SER A 326 -20.90 1.88 15.65
C SER A 326 -21.07 2.92 16.78
N ARG A 327 -20.07 3.80 16.99
CA ARG A 327 -20.13 4.81 18.07
C ARG A 327 -21.35 5.74 17.96
N LYS A 328 -21.94 6.04 19.11
CA LYS A 328 -23.12 6.92 19.22
C LYS A 328 -22.71 8.36 19.57
N ASP A 329 -21.60 8.54 20.33
CA ASP A 329 -21.10 9.85 20.77
C ASP A 329 -20.52 10.66 19.59
N LEU A 330 -19.48 10.17 18.94
CA LEU A 330 -18.84 10.81 17.80
C LEU A 330 -18.40 9.72 16.80
N LYS A 331 -19.00 9.74 15.61
CA LYS A 331 -18.63 8.85 14.52
C LYS A 331 -17.18 9.08 14.10
N PHE A 332 -16.41 7.98 14.01
CA PHE A 332 -14.97 7.99 13.68
C PHE A 332 -14.11 8.83 14.64
N LYS A 333 -14.45 8.85 15.93
CA LYS A 333 -13.68 9.51 16.98
C LYS A 333 -12.20 9.14 16.96
N CYS A 334 -11.88 7.89 16.60
CA CYS A 334 -10.52 7.35 16.51
C CYS A 334 -9.59 8.15 15.56
N ILE A 335 -10.15 8.84 14.57
CA ILE A 335 -9.39 9.69 13.65
C ILE A 335 -9.65 11.17 13.90
N LYS A 336 -10.91 11.56 14.20
CA LYS A 336 -11.30 12.96 14.38
C LYS A 336 -10.66 13.60 15.61
N ASN A 337 -10.54 12.87 16.72
CA ASN A 337 -9.96 13.40 17.96
C ASN A 337 -8.44 13.23 18.05
N LEU A 338 -7.79 12.65 17.03
CA LEU A 338 -6.34 12.60 16.97
C LEU A 338 -5.83 14.03 16.73
N THR A 339 -5.04 14.54 17.68
CA THR A 339 -4.60 15.94 17.67
C THR A 339 -3.32 16.15 16.87
N VAL A 340 -3.08 17.38 16.42
CA VAL A 340 -1.83 17.79 15.76
C VAL A 340 -0.64 17.57 16.69
N GLN A 341 -0.79 17.90 17.97
CA GLN A 341 0.29 17.74 18.94
C GLN A 341 0.77 16.29 19.07
N MET A 342 -0.15 15.30 19.06
CA MET A 342 0.21 13.87 19.12
C MET A 342 1.06 13.41 17.93
N VAL A 343 0.78 13.93 16.74
CA VAL A 343 1.56 13.61 15.53
C VAL A 343 2.88 14.38 15.52
N TYR A 344 2.85 15.63 15.92
CA TYR A 344 4.03 16.51 15.99
C TYR A 344 5.10 15.98 16.94
N GLU A 345 4.74 15.53 18.16
CA GLU A 345 5.69 14.94 19.10
C GLU A 345 6.45 13.75 18.51
N LYS A 346 5.75 12.91 17.74
CA LYS A 346 6.39 11.80 17.03
C LYS A 346 7.31 12.29 15.91
N ALA A 347 6.91 13.34 15.19
CA ALA A 347 7.74 13.95 14.16
C ALA A 347 9.04 14.52 14.75
N GLN A 348 8.94 15.26 15.84
CA GLN A 348 10.13 15.80 16.55
C GLN A 348 11.09 14.69 16.98
N LEU A 349 10.58 13.59 17.54
CA LEU A 349 11.42 12.47 17.96
C LEU A 349 12.15 11.84 16.77
N GLN A 350 11.48 11.65 15.64
CA GLN A 350 12.11 11.07 14.45
C GLN A 350 13.10 12.03 13.77
N ILE A 351 12.79 13.32 13.71
CA ILE A 351 13.70 14.34 13.16
C ILE A 351 14.99 14.42 13.99
N LYS A 352 14.86 14.41 15.34
CA LYS A 352 16.04 14.45 16.25
C LYS A 352 16.88 13.18 16.15
N ALA A 353 16.25 12.01 16.02
CA ALA A 353 16.95 10.73 15.93
C ALA A 353 17.68 10.53 14.60
N HIS A 354 17.25 11.22 13.53
CA HIS A 354 17.77 11.06 12.17
C HIS A 354 18.01 12.43 11.51
N PRO A 355 18.95 13.25 12.03
CA PRO A 355 19.13 14.64 11.61
C PRO A 355 19.73 14.82 10.20
N ASN A 356 20.23 13.76 9.56
CA ASN A 356 20.98 13.88 8.31
C ASN A 356 20.17 13.51 7.07
N PRO A 357 20.00 14.43 6.10
CA PRO A 357 19.18 14.24 4.91
C PRO A 357 19.80 13.39 3.79
N SER A 358 21.11 13.14 3.78
CA SER A 358 21.79 12.47 2.66
C SER A 358 21.45 10.98 2.57
N ARG A 359 20.43 10.64 1.79
CA ARG A 359 20.06 9.26 1.43
C ARG A 359 19.85 9.06 -0.09
N LEU A 360 20.49 9.88 -0.91
CA LEU A 360 20.59 9.66 -2.35
C LEU A 360 22.00 9.13 -2.66
N ALA A 361 22.35 7.98 -2.14
CA ALA A 361 23.48 7.19 -2.60
C ALA A 361 22.99 5.80 -2.97
#